data_71b08b6ffa39aba6a1a33564a982117d
#
_entry.id   71b08b6ffa39aba6a1a33564a982117d
#
_cell.length_a   1.000
_cell.length_b   1.000
_cell.length_c   1.000
_cell.angle_alpha   90.00
_cell.angle_beta   90.00
_cell.angle_gamma   90.00
#
_symmetry.space_group_name_H-M   'P 1'
#
loop_
_entity.id
_entity.type
_entity.pdbx_description
1 polymer ?
#
loop_
_entity_poly.entity_id
_entity_poly.type
_entity_poly.pdbx_seq_one_letter_code
_entity_poly.pdbx_strand_id
1 'polypeptide(L)'
;LVLARLEGAPAGVKGISLFLVPKFLPDADGNPGERNKLECAGLEHKMGIHGNSTCVMMYDEAKGFLLGQENEGLKIMFYMMNNARFGVGLQGLAIGHAALVAANQFARDRLQGRALTGPKSPELPADSILVHPDVRRMLLESRALIEGGRAFLTWVSLQADLAKVSEDEKEREKANDYMGLLTPVIKAYL
;
A
#
# COMPACT_ATOMS: atom_id res chain seq x y z
N LEU A 1 11.12 -4.46 -14.50
CA LEU A 1 12.22 -4.66 -13.55
C LEU A 1 12.23 -6.11 -13.10
N VAL A 2 13.40 -6.75 -13.12
CA VAL A 2 13.57 -8.17 -12.79
C VAL A 2 14.70 -8.31 -11.76
N LEU A 3 14.40 -9.02 -10.66
CA LEU A 3 15.42 -9.45 -9.72
C LEU A 3 15.98 -10.78 -10.19
N ALA A 4 17.27 -10.83 -10.41
CA ALA A 4 17.96 -12.03 -10.87
C ALA A 4 19.35 -12.13 -10.24
N ARG A 5 19.97 -13.30 -10.41
CA ARG A 5 21.29 -13.58 -9.89
C ARG A 5 22.28 -13.65 -11.04
N LEU A 6 23.42 -12.99 -10.91
CA LEU A 6 24.55 -13.15 -11.81
C LEU A 6 25.25 -14.49 -11.55
N GLU A 7 25.89 -15.02 -12.58
CA GLU A 7 26.75 -16.18 -12.43
C GLU A 7 27.88 -15.87 -11.46
N GLY A 8 28.17 -16.79 -10.54
CA GLY A 8 29.18 -16.59 -9.50
C GLY A 8 28.78 -15.66 -8.34
N ALA A 9 27.58 -15.07 -8.35
CA ALA A 9 27.14 -14.19 -7.27
C ALA A 9 26.95 -14.96 -5.94
N PRO A 10 27.11 -14.27 -4.78
CA PRO A 10 26.92 -14.88 -3.46
C PRO A 10 25.56 -15.57 -3.30
N ALA A 11 25.51 -16.65 -2.52
CA ALA A 11 24.26 -17.35 -2.22
C ALA A 11 23.30 -16.46 -1.39
N GLY A 12 21.99 -16.77 -1.47
CA GLY A 12 20.93 -16.07 -0.73
C GLY A 12 20.66 -14.66 -1.26
N VAL A 13 20.07 -13.84 -0.43
CA VAL A 13 19.59 -12.49 -0.79
C VAL A 13 20.72 -11.51 -1.16
N LYS A 14 21.92 -11.77 -0.67
CA LYS A 14 23.10 -10.92 -0.92
C LYS A 14 23.65 -11.02 -2.36
N GLY A 15 23.19 -11.97 -3.18
CA GLY A 15 23.60 -12.13 -4.56
C GLY A 15 22.54 -11.71 -5.58
N ILE A 16 21.53 -10.97 -5.16
CA ILE A 16 20.44 -10.52 -6.03
C ILE A 16 20.77 -9.16 -6.62
N SER A 17 20.76 -9.08 -7.95
CA SER A 17 20.90 -7.85 -8.74
C SER A 17 19.56 -7.46 -9.37
N LEU A 18 19.42 -6.21 -9.77
CA LEU A 18 18.22 -5.70 -10.43
C LEU A 18 18.51 -5.41 -11.90
N PHE A 19 17.60 -5.82 -12.78
CA PHE A 19 17.73 -5.64 -14.21
C PHE A 19 16.51 -4.93 -14.80
N LEU A 20 16.75 -4.05 -15.74
CA LEU A 20 15.75 -3.55 -16.66
C LEU A 20 15.67 -4.50 -17.85
N VAL A 21 14.56 -5.21 -17.99
CA VAL A 21 14.32 -6.17 -19.09
C VAL A 21 13.17 -5.64 -19.93
N PRO A 22 13.45 -4.98 -21.07
CA PRO A 22 12.41 -4.42 -21.93
C PRO A 22 11.71 -5.52 -22.73
N LYS A 23 10.42 -5.31 -23.03
CA LYS A 23 9.63 -6.20 -23.90
C LYS A 23 10.12 -6.18 -25.35
N PHE A 24 10.52 -5.01 -25.81
CA PHE A 24 11.19 -4.79 -27.09
C PHE A 24 12.55 -4.17 -26.81
N LEU A 25 13.59 -4.69 -27.43
CA LEU A 25 14.92 -4.11 -27.31
C LEU A 25 14.94 -2.74 -27.98
N PRO A 26 15.51 -1.70 -27.35
CA PRO A 26 15.63 -0.40 -27.99
C PRO A 26 16.60 -0.48 -29.18
N ASP A 27 16.26 0.17 -30.29
CA ASP A 27 17.18 0.41 -31.41
C ASP A 27 18.15 1.57 -31.09
N ALA A 28 18.97 1.96 -32.05
CA ALA A 28 19.96 3.02 -31.87
C ALA A 28 19.34 4.40 -31.55
N ASP A 29 18.09 4.62 -31.97
CA ASP A 29 17.34 5.86 -31.75
C ASP A 29 16.43 5.79 -30.52
N GLY A 30 16.43 4.66 -29.77
CA GLY A 30 15.61 4.43 -28.61
C GLY A 30 14.18 3.98 -28.89
N ASN A 31 13.84 3.68 -30.14
CA ASN A 31 12.52 3.16 -30.50
C ASN A 31 12.42 1.65 -30.23
N PRO A 32 11.18 1.11 -30.08
CA PRO A 32 10.96 -0.33 -29.95
C PRO A 32 11.47 -1.08 -31.21
N GLY A 33 12.52 -1.89 -31.02
CA GLY A 33 13.11 -2.72 -32.05
C GLY A 33 12.67 -4.18 -31.95
N GLU A 34 13.62 -5.12 -31.92
CA GLU A 34 13.37 -6.54 -31.85
C GLU A 34 12.64 -6.94 -30.56
N ARG A 35 11.69 -7.87 -30.67
CA ARG A 35 11.02 -8.43 -29.48
C ARG A 35 12.00 -9.24 -28.66
N ASN A 36 12.08 -8.92 -27.36
CA ASN A 36 12.90 -9.65 -26.42
C ASN A 36 12.28 -11.01 -26.07
N LYS A 37 13.09 -11.97 -25.66
CA LYS A 37 12.71 -13.34 -25.34
C LYS A 37 12.10 -13.45 -23.95
N LEU A 38 10.91 -12.84 -23.79
CA LEU A 38 10.10 -12.95 -22.57
C LEU A 38 8.62 -13.08 -22.95
N GLU A 39 7.89 -13.84 -22.15
CA GLU A 39 6.46 -14.04 -22.35
C GLU A 39 5.70 -14.19 -21.03
N CYS A 40 4.40 -13.96 -21.10
CA CYS A 40 3.49 -14.23 -19.99
C CYS A 40 2.99 -15.68 -20.11
N ALA A 41 3.42 -16.54 -19.22
CA ALA A 41 3.02 -17.96 -19.20
C ALA A 41 1.66 -18.19 -18.51
N GLY A 42 1.19 -17.22 -17.72
CA GLY A 42 -0.09 -17.34 -17.03
C GLY A 42 -0.45 -16.09 -16.23
N LEU A 43 -1.72 -16.03 -15.84
CA LEU A 43 -2.25 -14.98 -14.97
C LEU A 43 -2.64 -15.58 -13.62
N GLU A 44 -2.31 -14.88 -12.55
CA GLU A 44 -2.73 -15.25 -11.21
C GLU A 44 -4.21 -14.88 -10.97
N HIS A 45 -4.98 -15.82 -10.40
CA HIS A 45 -6.31 -15.54 -9.90
C HIS A 45 -6.20 -14.94 -8.49
N LYS A 46 -6.50 -13.66 -8.36
CA LYS A 46 -6.37 -12.92 -7.11
C LYS A 46 -7.70 -12.76 -6.39
N MET A 47 -7.62 -12.44 -5.09
CA MET A 47 -8.79 -12.13 -4.26
C MET A 47 -9.39 -10.75 -4.59
N GLY A 48 -8.60 -9.80 -5.13
CA GLY A 48 -9.03 -8.46 -5.51
C GLY A 48 -8.08 -7.81 -6.50
N ILE A 49 -8.33 -6.55 -6.84
CA ILE A 49 -7.55 -5.75 -7.81
C ILE A 49 -7.43 -6.49 -9.16
N HIS A 50 -8.56 -6.97 -9.66
CA HIS A 50 -8.62 -7.79 -10.89
C HIS A 50 -8.24 -7.00 -12.16
N GLY A 51 -8.40 -5.67 -12.13
CA GLY A 51 -8.03 -4.80 -13.24
C GLY A 51 -6.52 -4.62 -13.45
N ASN A 52 -5.69 -5.10 -12.49
CA ASN A 52 -4.24 -5.13 -12.60
C ASN A 52 -3.77 -6.58 -12.63
N SER A 53 -3.24 -7.02 -13.77
CA SER A 53 -2.78 -8.40 -13.95
C SER A 53 -1.54 -8.70 -13.12
N THR A 54 -1.55 -9.85 -12.43
CA THR A 54 -0.37 -10.47 -11.84
C THR A 54 -0.01 -11.66 -12.72
N CYS A 55 1.21 -11.67 -13.26
CA CYS A 55 1.61 -12.59 -14.31
C CYS A 55 2.73 -13.52 -13.84
N VAL A 56 2.68 -14.77 -14.30
CA VAL A 56 3.85 -15.64 -14.31
C VAL A 56 4.64 -15.32 -15.58
N MET A 57 5.83 -14.74 -15.40
CA MET A 57 6.70 -14.33 -16.51
C MET A 57 7.80 -15.37 -16.75
N MET A 58 7.95 -15.77 -17.99
CA MET A 58 9.07 -16.61 -18.44
C MET A 58 10.09 -15.77 -19.19
N TYR A 59 11.36 -16.03 -18.90
CA TYR A 59 12.51 -15.39 -19.52
C TYR A 59 13.41 -16.49 -20.08
N ASP A 60 13.53 -16.57 -21.38
CA ASP A 60 14.35 -17.56 -22.07
C ASP A 60 15.42 -16.84 -22.88
N GLU A 61 16.63 -16.73 -22.34
CA GLU A 61 17.71 -15.92 -22.89
C GLU A 61 17.33 -14.43 -23.12
N ALA A 62 16.43 -13.90 -22.31
CA ALA A 62 16.02 -12.51 -22.41
C ALA A 62 17.18 -11.56 -22.09
N LYS A 63 17.38 -10.55 -22.91
CA LYS A 63 18.39 -9.51 -22.68
C LYS A 63 17.88 -8.51 -21.64
N GLY A 64 18.73 -8.20 -20.65
CA GLY A 64 18.47 -7.21 -19.62
C GLY A 64 19.69 -6.32 -19.39
N PHE A 65 19.43 -5.15 -18.82
CA PHE A 65 20.46 -4.16 -18.47
C PHE A 65 20.54 -4.06 -16.95
N LEU A 66 21.74 -4.19 -16.40
CA LEU A 66 21.96 -4.05 -14.96
C LEU A 66 21.55 -2.65 -14.50
N LEU A 67 20.75 -2.58 -13.46
CA LEU A 67 20.32 -1.33 -12.82
C LEU A 67 21.03 -1.19 -11.46
N GLY A 68 21.87 -0.18 -11.33
CA GLY A 68 22.69 0.03 -10.14
C GLY A 68 23.93 -0.88 -10.09
N GLN A 69 24.32 -1.31 -8.89
CA GLN A 69 25.48 -2.15 -8.65
C GLN A 69 25.10 -3.63 -8.61
N GLU A 70 26.03 -4.51 -8.95
CA GLU A 70 25.88 -5.95 -8.76
C GLU A 70 25.62 -6.27 -7.30
N ASN A 71 24.70 -7.21 -7.05
CA ASN A 71 24.33 -7.70 -5.72
C ASN A 71 23.62 -6.66 -4.80
N GLU A 72 23.24 -5.49 -5.33
CA GLU A 72 22.45 -4.47 -4.62
C GLU A 72 20.96 -4.43 -5.06
N GLY A 73 20.50 -5.39 -5.83
CA GLY A 73 19.16 -5.37 -6.40
C GLY A 73 18.03 -5.24 -5.38
N LEU A 74 18.15 -5.91 -4.23
CA LEU A 74 17.15 -5.75 -3.16
C LEU A 74 17.17 -4.37 -2.52
N LYS A 75 18.33 -3.76 -2.33
CA LYS A 75 18.45 -2.41 -1.80
C LYS A 75 17.72 -1.40 -2.68
N ILE A 76 17.92 -1.49 -3.98
CA ILE A 76 17.24 -0.63 -4.98
C ILE A 76 15.74 -0.91 -5.01
N MET A 77 15.33 -2.18 -4.98
CA MET A 77 13.92 -2.56 -4.93
C MET A 77 13.23 -2.00 -3.68
N PHE A 78 13.87 -2.05 -2.51
CA PHE A 78 13.28 -1.55 -1.27
C PHE A 78 13.03 -0.04 -1.26
N TYR A 79 13.80 0.73 -2.03
CA TYR A 79 13.50 2.15 -2.23
C TYR A 79 12.09 2.36 -2.82
N MET A 80 11.74 1.56 -3.82
CA MET A 80 10.41 1.57 -4.43
C MET A 80 9.34 0.93 -3.51
N MET A 81 9.70 -0.20 -2.88
CA MET A 81 8.77 -0.96 -2.02
C MET A 81 8.32 -0.18 -0.77
N ASN A 82 9.17 0.63 -0.17
CA ASN A 82 8.81 1.44 0.99
C ASN A 82 7.76 2.49 0.62
N ASN A 83 7.90 3.13 -0.53
CA ASN A 83 6.88 4.05 -1.04
C ASN A 83 5.55 3.34 -1.35
N ALA A 84 5.60 2.14 -1.95
CA ALA A 84 4.42 1.35 -2.24
C ALA A 84 3.69 0.90 -0.95
N ARG A 85 4.42 0.48 0.08
CA ARG A 85 3.85 0.09 1.38
C ARG A 85 3.14 1.24 2.06
N PHE A 86 3.71 2.44 1.99
CA PHE A 86 3.08 3.65 2.49
C PHE A 86 1.77 3.95 1.76
N GLY A 87 1.77 3.87 0.42
CA GLY A 87 0.57 4.03 -0.40
C GLY A 87 -0.53 3.01 -0.08
N VAL A 88 -0.17 1.76 0.25
CA VAL A 88 -1.14 0.72 0.66
C VAL A 88 -1.77 1.07 2.03
N GLY A 89 -1.00 1.60 2.98
CA GLY A 89 -1.55 2.08 4.25
C GLY A 89 -2.54 3.24 4.05
N LEU A 90 -2.20 4.20 3.18
CA LEU A 90 -3.13 5.28 2.80
C LEU A 90 -4.41 4.75 2.15
N GLN A 91 -4.31 3.73 1.30
CA GLN A 91 -5.45 3.07 0.67
C GLN A 91 -6.38 2.45 1.72
N GLY A 92 -5.83 1.73 2.71
CA GLY A 92 -6.62 1.14 3.80
C GLY A 92 -7.36 2.20 4.61
N LEU A 93 -6.67 3.26 5.01
CA LEU A 93 -7.27 4.39 5.72
C LEU A 93 -8.40 5.05 4.91
N ALA A 94 -8.20 5.27 3.61
CA ALA A 94 -9.18 5.90 2.73
C ALA A 94 -10.45 5.05 2.59
N ILE A 95 -10.30 3.74 2.39
CA ILE A 95 -11.42 2.78 2.30
C ILE A 95 -12.16 2.71 3.63
N GLY A 96 -11.43 2.62 4.75
CA GLY A 96 -12.02 2.64 6.09
C GLY A 96 -12.81 3.91 6.37
N HIS A 97 -12.29 5.07 5.96
CA HIS A 97 -13.00 6.35 6.08
C HIS A 97 -14.29 6.37 5.24
N ALA A 98 -14.25 5.93 4.00
CA ALA A 98 -15.43 5.85 3.14
C ALA A 98 -16.50 4.92 3.74
N ALA A 99 -16.08 3.77 4.28
CA ALA A 99 -16.98 2.84 4.98
C ALA A 99 -17.62 3.49 6.23
N LEU A 100 -16.84 4.23 7.02
CA LEU A 100 -17.35 4.95 8.20
C LEU A 100 -18.38 6.01 7.81
N VAL A 101 -18.16 6.77 6.73
CA VAL A 101 -19.13 7.75 6.22
C VAL A 101 -20.44 7.08 5.84
N ALA A 102 -20.37 5.99 5.07
CA ALA A 102 -21.54 5.21 4.67
C ALA A 102 -22.27 4.60 5.87
N ALA A 103 -21.55 4.05 6.85
CA ALA A 103 -22.12 3.48 8.07
C ALA A 103 -22.84 4.54 8.92
N ASN A 104 -22.27 5.74 9.05
CA ASN A 104 -22.91 6.84 9.76
C ASN A 104 -24.21 7.28 9.08
N GLN A 105 -24.23 7.37 7.74
CA GLN A 105 -25.44 7.71 7.01
C GLN A 105 -26.50 6.62 7.17
N PHE A 106 -26.13 5.36 6.97
CA PHE A 106 -27.03 4.23 7.15
C PHE A 106 -27.63 4.18 8.58
N ALA A 107 -26.82 4.42 9.62
CA ALA A 107 -27.27 4.42 11.00
C ALA A 107 -28.28 5.53 11.30
N ARG A 108 -28.26 6.64 10.58
CA ARG A 108 -29.26 7.72 10.69
C ARG A 108 -30.57 7.39 10.00
N ASP A 109 -30.46 6.78 8.81
CA ASP A 109 -31.61 6.54 7.93
C ASP A 109 -32.37 5.26 8.29
N ARG A 110 -31.69 4.24 8.80
CA ARG A 110 -32.27 2.96 9.16
C ARG A 110 -33.12 3.10 10.44
N LEU A 111 -34.40 2.84 10.34
CA LEU A 111 -35.34 2.80 11.48
C LEU A 111 -35.47 1.36 11.98
N GLN A 112 -35.23 1.12 13.27
CA GLN A 112 -35.44 -0.18 13.91
C GLN A 112 -35.45 -0.09 15.43
N GLY A 113 -36.54 -0.56 16.05
CA GLY A 113 -36.70 -0.56 17.51
C GLY A 113 -36.94 0.82 18.11
N ARG A 114 -36.74 0.93 19.41
CA ARG A 114 -36.88 2.18 20.17
C ARG A 114 -35.69 2.34 21.12
N ALA A 115 -35.35 3.56 21.45
CA ALA A 115 -34.32 3.82 22.45
C ALA A 115 -34.75 3.26 23.81
N LEU A 116 -33.76 2.75 24.59
CA LEU A 116 -34.01 2.20 25.95
C LEU A 116 -34.62 3.23 26.90
N THR A 117 -34.43 4.52 26.64
CA THR A 117 -34.96 5.64 27.43
C THR A 117 -36.31 6.17 26.91
N GLY A 118 -37.01 5.40 26.07
CA GLY A 118 -38.26 5.76 25.41
C GLY A 118 -38.05 6.32 23.99
N PRO A 119 -39.13 6.34 23.17
CA PRO A 119 -39.10 6.80 21.79
C PRO A 119 -38.45 8.16 21.64
N LYS A 120 -37.54 8.31 20.65
CA LYS A 120 -36.88 9.58 20.29
C LYS A 120 -37.59 10.28 19.14
N SER A 121 -38.24 9.49 18.29
CA SER A 121 -39.06 9.98 17.17
C SER A 121 -40.46 9.30 17.26
N PRO A 122 -41.33 9.72 18.18
CA PRO A 122 -42.62 9.07 18.42
C PRO A 122 -43.55 9.11 17.21
N GLU A 123 -43.37 10.08 16.31
CA GLU A 123 -44.10 10.25 15.05
C GLU A 123 -43.71 9.22 13.96
N LEU A 124 -42.58 8.55 14.11
CA LEU A 124 -42.11 7.54 13.17
C LEU A 124 -42.42 6.12 13.68
N PRO A 125 -42.50 5.12 12.79
CA PRO A 125 -42.81 3.73 13.18
C PRO A 125 -41.71 3.11 14.06
N ALA A 126 -40.48 3.61 14.02
CA ALA A 126 -39.35 3.21 14.86
C ALA A 126 -38.34 4.37 14.97
N ASP A 127 -37.43 4.27 15.93
CA ASP A 127 -36.31 5.21 16.01
C ASP A 127 -35.18 4.82 15.02
N SER A 128 -34.34 5.79 14.66
CA SER A 128 -33.06 5.52 13.97
C SER A 128 -32.20 4.57 14.81
N ILE A 129 -31.52 3.63 14.19
CA ILE A 129 -30.60 2.70 14.90
C ILE A 129 -29.46 3.43 15.62
N LEU A 130 -29.20 4.68 15.30
CA LEU A 130 -28.20 5.52 15.98
C LEU A 130 -28.53 5.73 17.48
N VAL A 131 -29.79 5.52 17.90
CA VAL A 131 -30.15 5.63 19.32
C VAL A 131 -29.67 4.47 20.18
N HIS A 132 -29.30 3.32 19.55
CA HIS A 132 -28.85 2.14 20.25
C HIS A 132 -27.41 2.29 20.73
N PRO A 133 -27.11 2.01 22.01
CA PRO A 133 -25.79 2.21 22.57
C PRO A 133 -24.69 1.43 21.83
N ASP A 134 -24.95 0.19 21.41
CA ASP A 134 -23.98 -0.64 20.73
C ASP A 134 -23.64 -0.12 19.32
N VAL A 135 -24.64 0.36 18.58
CA VAL A 135 -24.42 1.03 17.29
C VAL A 135 -23.51 2.25 17.45
N ARG A 136 -23.79 3.07 18.48
CA ARG A 136 -22.94 4.23 18.80
C ARG A 136 -21.52 3.82 19.18
N ARG A 137 -21.36 2.76 19.97
CA ARG A 137 -20.04 2.22 20.33
C ARG A 137 -19.25 1.85 19.08
N MET A 138 -19.84 1.06 18.15
CA MET A 138 -19.19 0.66 16.91
C MET A 138 -18.77 1.85 16.05
N LEU A 139 -19.62 2.86 15.90
CA LEU A 139 -19.32 4.07 15.12
C LEU A 139 -18.23 4.91 15.77
N LEU A 140 -18.23 5.03 17.11
CA LEU A 140 -17.19 5.76 17.84
C LEU A 140 -15.84 5.06 17.78
N GLU A 141 -15.79 3.74 17.94
CA GLU A 141 -14.57 2.94 17.79
C GLU A 141 -14.01 3.07 16.37
N SER A 142 -14.85 2.92 15.35
CA SER A 142 -14.44 3.08 13.95
C SER A 142 -13.89 4.49 13.70
N ARG A 143 -14.54 5.52 14.23
CA ARG A 143 -14.07 6.89 14.12
C ARG A 143 -12.72 7.10 14.81
N ALA A 144 -12.57 6.58 16.03
CA ALA A 144 -11.31 6.69 16.78
C ALA A 144 -10.14 6.04 16.02
N LEU A 145 -10.37 4.84 15.43
CA LEU A 145 -9.36 4.15 14.62
C LEU A 145 -9.00 4.93 13.35
N ILE A 146 -9.99 5.48 12.64
CA ILE A 146 -9.77 6.26 11.41
C ILE A 146 -9.04 7.58 11.71
N GLU A 147 -9.45 8.33 12.72
CA GLU A 147 -8.81 9.60 13.07
C GLU A 147 -7.40 9.38 13.64
N GLY A 148 -7.22 8.35 14.49
CA GLY A 148 -5.91 7.94 14.98
C GLY A 148 -4.99 7.47 13.86
N GLY A 149 -5.51 6.65 12.94
CA GLY A 149 -4.79 6.20 11.74
C GLY A 149 -4.38 7.36 10.85
N ARG A 150 -5.24 8.35 10.66
CA ARG A 150 -4.93 9.58 9.92
C ARG A 150 -3.80 10.37 10.55
N ALA A 151 -3.87 10.60 11.86
CA ALA A 151 -2.82 11.30 12.59
C ALA A 151 -1.48 10.56 12.51
N PHE A 152 -1.50 9.23 12.69
CA PHE A 152 -0.33 8.37 12.59
C PHE A 152 0.29 8.42 11.17
N LEU A 153 -0.51 8.24 10.12
CA LEU A 153 -0.05 8.29 8.74
C LEU A 153 0.55 9.65 8.40
N THR A 154 -0.10 10.75 8.81
CA THR A 154 0.39 12.11 8.58
C THR A 154 1.73 12.36 9.27
N TRP A 155 1.88 11.88 10.52
CA TRP A 155 3.14 12.00 11.25
C TRP A 155 4.26 11.20 10.57
N VAL A 156 3.98 9.99 10.10
CA VAL A 156 5.00 9.19 9.37
C VAL A 156 5.31 9.81 8.00
N SER A 157 4.33 10.44 7.33
CA SER A 157 4.60 11.24 6.11
C SER A 157 5.61 12.35 6.38
N LEU A 158 5.46 13.06 7.49
CA LEU A 158 6.42 14.08 7.90
C LEU A 158 7.83 13.49 8.10
N GLN A 159 7.94 12.29 8.71
CA GLN A 159 9.25 11.64 8.82
C GLN A 159 9.84 11.30 7.44
N ALA A 160 9.01 10.87 6.48
CA ALA A 160 9.46 10.60 5.13
C ALA A 160 10.00 11.85 4.41
N ASP A 161 9.42 13.01 4.69
CA ASP A 161 9.91 14.28 4.16
C ASP A 161 11.20 14.74 4.88
N LEU A 162 11.23 14.72 6.22
CA LEU A 162 12.41 15.06 7.02
C LEU A 162 13.63 14.22 6.65
N ALA A 163 13.44 12.92 6.40
CA ALA A 163 14.49 12.02 5.96
C ALA A 163 15.15 12.44 4.63
N LYS A 164 14.45 13.24 3.81
CA LYS A 164 14.94 13.71 2.50
C LYS A 164 15.46 15.14 2.52
N VAL A 165 14.77 16.02 3.24
CA VAL A 165 14.95 17.48 3.07
C VAL A 165 15.50 18.20 4.31
N SER A 166 15.57 17.57 5.49
CA SER A 166 16.14 18.23 6.67
C SER A 166 17.62 18.57 6.44
N GLU A 167 18.04 19.76 6.84
CA GLU A 167 19.44 20.19 6.82
C GLU A 167 20.25 19.55 7.96
N ASP A 168 19.61 19.18 9.06
CA ASP A 168 20.24 18.48 10.19
C ASP A 168 20.42 16.97 9.87
N GLU A 169 21.66 16.51 9.82
CA GLU A 169 22.01 15.11 9.57
C GLU A 169 21.42 14.15 10.61
N LYS A 170 21.45 14.53 11.89
CA LYS A 170 20.90 13.72 12.99
C LYS A 170 19.37 13.57 12.88
N GLU A 171 18.70 14.64 12.44
CA GLU A 171 17.26 14.58 12.18
C GLU A 171 16.94 13.67 10.99
N ARG A 172 17.72 13.75 9.90
CA ARG A 172 17.57 12.84 8.75
C ARG A 172 17.77 11.37 9.16
N GLU A 173 18.82 11.06 9.93
CA GLU A 173 19.08 9.69 10.40
C GLU A 173 17.92 9.19 11.25
N LYS A 174 17.48 9.95 12.25
CA LYS A 174 16.35 9.60 13.10
C LYS A 174 15.06 9.40 12.30
N ALA A 175 14.80 10.24 11.33
CA ALA A 175 13.64 10.12 10.44
C ALA A 175 13.71 8.85 9.58
N ASN A 176 14.89 8.49 9.06
CA ASN A 176 15.12 7.23 8.35
C ASN A 176 14.87 6.00 9.24
N ASP A 177 15.30 6.04 10.50
CA ASP A 177 15.04 4.97 11.47
C ASP A 177 13.54 4.79 11.72
N TYR A 178 12.80 5.90 11.88
CA TYR A 178 11.34 5.85 11.96
C TYR A 178 10.70 5.26 10.70
N MET A 179 11.17 5.64 9.52
CA MET A 179 10.65 5.07 8.26
C MET A 179 10.91 3.57 8.17
N GLY A 180 12.10 3.11 8.54
CA GLY A 180 12.44 1.69 8.58
C GLY A 180 11.53 0.89 9.51
N LEU A 181 11.28 1.41 10.70
CA LEU A 181 10.44 0.78 11.73
C LEU A 181 8.95 0.82 11.39
N LEU A 182 8.44 1.97 10.96
CA LEU A 182 7.00 2.22 10.92
C LEU A 182 6.33 1.90 9.57
N THR A 183 7.09 1.82 8.48
CA THR A 183 6.52 1.45 7.18
C THR A 183 5.80 0.10 7.17
N PRO A 184 6.35 -0.99 7.76
CA PRO A 184 5.61 -2.24 7.91
C PRO A 184 4.39 -2.12 8.84
N VAL A 185 4.50 -1.31 9.90
CA VAL A 185 3.41 -1.09 10.86
C VAL A 185 2.23 -0.40 10.19
N ILE A 186 2.47 0.66 9.41
CA ILE A 186 1.43 1.36 8.65
C ILE A 186 0.66 0.38 7.77
N LYS A 187 1.38 -0.41 6.97
CA LYS A 187 0.75 -1.36 6.05
C LYS A 187 -0.09 -2.43 6.76
N ALA A 188 0.30 -2.82 7.99
CA ALA A 188 -0.39 -3.87 8.75
C ALA A 188 -1.55 -3.34 9.59
N TYR A 189 -1.48 -2.08 10.03
CA TYR A 189 -2.45 -1.47 10.94
C TYR A 189 -3.58 -0.74 10.20
N LEU A 190 -3.28 -0.07 9.08
CA LEU A 190 -4.23 0.67 8.26
C LEU A 190 -4.72 -0.15 7.07
#